data_498f9a7959ddfb259efe57b053c0df93
#
_entry.id   498f9a7959ddfb259efe57b053c0df93
#
_cell.length_a   1.000
_cell.length_b   1.000
_cell.length_c   1.000
_cell.angle_alpha   90.00
_cell.angle_beta   90.00
_cell.angle_gamma   90.00
#
_symmetry.space_group_name_H-M   'P 1'
#
loop_
_entity.id
_entity.type
_entity.pdbx_description
1 polymer ?
#
loop_
_entity_poly.entity_id
_entity_poly.type
_entity_poly.pdbx_seq_one_letter_code
_entity_poly.pdbx_strand_id
1 'polypeptide(L)'
;QRQMCIRDRNGIVLDHITAGKALQIYNDLHLDKLDCSVAIIKNVKSEKMGRKDILKIDQDIDINLDVLGYIDPDISVNIIKDGKLVEKRKIELPERLVGIKKCTNPRCITTTEQGITHIFKLTDREKRIYRCIYCEADK
;
A
#
# COMPACT_ATOMS: atom_id res chain seq x y z
N GLN A 1 -20.67 -9.27 -11.76
CA GLN A 1 -20.26 -9.47 -11.77
C GLN A 1 -19.78 -10.34 -11.51
N ARG A 2 -19.86 -10.98 -11.69
CA ARG A 2 -19.40 -11.76 -11.49
C ARG A 2 -18.37 -11.98 -11.56
N GLN A 3 -18.06 -11.72 -11.72
CA GLN A 3 -17.06 -11.83 -11.80
C GLN A 3 -16.29 -12.20 -11.12
N MET A 4 -16.88 -12.28 -10.65
CA MET A 4 -15.85 -12.31 -10.22
C MET A 4 -15.36 -13.59 -9.91
N CYS A 5 -14.61 -14.09 -10.61
CA CYS A 5 -13.91 -15.34 -10.46
C CYS A 5 -13.07 -15.44 -9.24
N ILE A 6 -12.68 -14.29 -8.73
CA ILE A 6 -11.85 -14.25 -7.51
C ILE A 6 -12.59 -14.79 -6.30
N ARG A 7 -13.90 -14.86 -6.38
CA ARG A 7 -14.71 -15.41 -5.29
C ARG A 7 -14.50 -16.90 -5.07
N ASP A 8 -14.10 -17.59 -6.12
CA ASP A 8 -13.94 -19.04 -6.07
C ASP A 8 -12.52 -19.46 -5.79
N ARG A 9 -11.65 -18.50 -5.47
CA ARG A 9 -10.23 -18.72 -5.31
C ARG A 9 -9.69 -18.01 -4.09
N ASN A 10 -8.43 -18.28 -3.80
CA ASN A 10 -7.70 -17.52 -2.81
C ASN A 10 -7.26 -16.21 -3.45
N GLY A 11 -7.40 -15.13 -2.72
CA GLY A 11 -7.01 -13.84 -3.27
C GLY A 11 -7.08 -12.73 -2.25
N ILE A 12 -6.67 -11.54 -2.69
CA ILE A 12 -6.65 -10.36 -1.85
C ILE A 12 -7.36 -9.24 -2.59
N VAL A 13 -8.24 -8.54 -1.88
CA VAL A 13 -8.94 -7.38 -2.42
C VAL A 13 -8.60 -6.16 -1.57
N LEU A 14 -8.01 -5.15 -2.20
CA LEU A 14 -7.73 -3.87 -1.55
C LEU A 14 -8.87 -2.92 -1.91
N ASP A 15 -9.65 -2.55 -0.91
CA ASP A 15 -10.82 -1.68 -1.09
C ASP A 15 -10.60 -0.35 -0.39
N HIS A 16 -11.47 0.62 -0.68
CA HIS A 16 -11.42 1.97 -0.10
C HIS A 16 -10.10 2.70 -0.40
N ILE A 17 -9.51 2.42 -1.56
CA ILE A 17 -8.34 3.14 -2.02
C ILE A 17 -8.78 4.52 -2.51
N THR A 18 -8.08 5.56 -2.09
CA THR A 18 -8.37 6.91 -2.57
C THR A 18 -8.26 6.94 -4.09
N ALA A 19 -9.25 7.51 -4.75
CA ALA A 19 -9.30 7.53 -6.22
C ALA A 19 -8.02 8.11 -6.80
N GLY A 20 -7.42 7.39 -7.73
CA GLY A 20 -6.17 7.78 -8.38
C GLY A 20 -4.93 7.13 -7.81
N LYS A 21 -5.03 6.43 -6.68
CA LYS A 21 -3.85 5.83 -6.04
C LYS A 21 -3.63 4.35 -6.36
N ALA A 22 -4.57 3.70 -7.03
CA ALA A 22 -4.45 2.27 -7.31
C ALA A 22 -3.22 1.93 -8.14
N LEU A 23 -2.91 2.74 -9.15
CA LEU A 23 -1.74 2.50 -9.99
C LEU A 23 -0.43 2.70 -9.23
N GLN A 24 -0.40 3.65 -8.30
CA GLN A 24 0.77 3.84 -7.45
C GLN A 24 1.00 2.60 -6.59
N ILE A 25 -0.07 2.04 -6.03
CA ILE A 25 0.02 0.81 -5.24
C ILE A 25 0.51 -0.34 -6.10
N TYR A 26 -0.03 -0.47 -7.31
CA TYR A 26 0.38 -1.50 -8.24
C TYR A 26 1.88 -1.45 -8.50
N ASN A 27 2.41 -0.26 -8.73
CA ASN A 27 3.83 -0.07 -8.98
C ASN A 27 4.68 -0.26 -7.73
N ASP A 28 4.26 0.28 -6.60
CA ASP A 28 5.05 0.24 -5.37
C ASP A 28 5.13 -1.15 -4.74
N LEU A 29 4.11 -1.96 -4.95
CA LEU A 29 4.12 -3.35 -4.50
C LEU A 29 4.70 -4.30 -5.54
N HIS A 30 5.15 -3.77 -6.68
CA HIS A 30 5.72 -4.56 -7.78
C HIS A 30 4.79 -5.68 -8.25
N LEU A 31 3.50 -5.36 -8.34
CA LEU A 31 2.50 -6.33 -8.76
C LEU A 31 2.64 -6.74 -10.23
N ASP A 32 3.34 -5.94 -11.02
CA ASP A 32 3.65 -6.25 -12.41
C ASP A 32 4.53 -7.48 -12.56
N LYS A 33 5.24 -7.86 -11.49
CA LYS A 33 6.13 -9.01 -11.49
C LYS A 33 5.43 -10.31 -11.08
N LEU A 34 4.17 -10.21 -10.67
CA LEU A 34 3.42 -11.38 -10.26
C LEU A 34 2.88 -12.15 -11.47
N ASP A 35 2.90 -13.46 -11.36
CA ASP A 35 2.38 -14.34 -12.40
C ASP A 35 0.94 -14.76 -12.08
N CYS A 36 0.11 -13.77 -11.77
CA CYS A 36 -1.28 -14.00 -11.43
C CYS A 36 -2.13 -12.87 -12.01
N SER A 37 -3.44 -13.07 -11.99
CA SER A 37 -4.37 -12.05 -12.47
C SER A 37 -4.50 -10.93 -11.46
N VAL A 38 -4.33 -9.70 -11.93
CA VAL A 38 -4.52 -8.50 -11.12
C VAL A 38 -5.53 -7.61 -11.84
N ALA A 39 -6.55 -7.18 -11.12
CA ALA A 39 -7.58 -6.30 -11.67
C ALA A 39 -7.59 -4.99 -10.90
N ILE A 40 -7.63 -3.88 -11.64
CA ILE A 40 -7.73 -2.55 -11.06
C ILE A 40 -9.04 -1.94 -11.54
N ILE A 41 -9.88 -1.52 -10.59
CA ILE A 41 -11.13 -0.84 -10.91
C ILE A 41 -11.00 0.58 -10.38
N LYS A 42 -11.03 1.55 -11.26
CA LYS A 42 -10.81 2.94 -10.90
C LYS A 42 -12.11 3.72 -10.86
N ASN A 43 -12.15 4.68 -9.96
CA ASN A 43 -13.19 5.69 -9.95
C ASN A 43 -14.58 5.13 -9.68
N VAL A 44 -14.67 4.16 -8.79
CA VAL A 44 -15.95 3.54 -8.39
C VAL A 44 -16.68 4.48 -7.43
N LYS A 45 -18.00 4.59 -7.58
CA LYS A 45 -18.79 5.38 -6.66
C LYS A 45 -18.77 4.77 -5.27
N SER A 46 -18.59 5.60 -4.26
CA SER A 46 -18.55 5.18 -2.88
C SER A 46 -19.34 6.15 -2.02
N GLU A 47 -20.25 5.63 -1.21
CA GLU A 47 -21.01 6.47 -0.30
C GLU A 47 -20.11 7.08 0.78
N LYS A 48 -19.09 6.34 1.18
CA LYS A 48 -18.20 6.77 2.24
C LYS A 48 -17.14 7.77 1.77
N MET A 49 -16.65 7.61 0.54
CA MET A 49 -15.50 8.37 0.04
C MET A 49 -15.80 9.23 -1.18
N GLY A 50 -17.02 9.15 -1.70
CA GLY A 50 -17.38 9.76 -2.98
C GLY A 50 -16.91 8.93 -4.16
N ARG A 51 -15.61 8.76 -4.29
CA ARG A 51 -14.99 7.91 -5.32
C ARG A 51 -13.88 7.10 -4.68
N LYS A 52 -13.69 5.90 -5.15
CA LYS A 52 -12.64 5.02 -4.67
C LYS A 52 -12.10 4.14 -5.80
N ASP A 53 -10.93 3.57 -5.56
CA ASP A 53 -10.37 2.56 -6.43
C ASP A 53 -10.40 1.21 -5.72
N ILE A 54 -10.42 0.13 -6.48
CA ILE A 54 -10.38 -1.23 -5.95
C ILE A 54 -9.30 -1.99 -6.71
N LEU A 55 -8.48 -2.75 -5.99
CA LEU A 55 -7.46 -3.57 -6.60
C LEU A 55 -7.63 -5.01 -6.13
N LYS A 56 -7.71 -5.94 -7.08
CA LYS A 56 -7.91 -7.36 -6.79
C LYS A 56 -6.72 -8.16 -7.28
N ILE A 57 -6.21 -9.03 -6.43
CA ILE A 57 -5.08 -9.91 -6.75
C ILE A 57 -5.57 -11.34 -6.61
N ASP A 58 -5.47 -12.11 -7.69
CA ASP A 58 -5.95 -13.49 -7.73
C ASP A 58 -4.87 -14.46 -7.24
N GLN A 59 -4.32 -14.17 -6.10
CA GLN A 59 -3.30 -15.02 -5.48
C GLN A 59 -3.13 -14.60 -4.01
N ASP A 60 -2.85 -15.58 -3.15
CA ASP A 60 -2.56 -15.32 -1.75
C ASP A 60 -1.07 -14.98 -1.63
N ILE A 61 -0.76 -13.71 -1.53
CA ILE A 61 0.61 -13.22 -1.44
C ILE A 61 0.79 -12.39 -0.18
N ASP A 62 2.03 -12.27 0.26
CA ASP A 62 2.36 -11.35 1.35
C ASP A 62 2.46 -9.94 0.81
N ILE A 63 1.64 -9.06 1.34
CA ILE A 63 1.66 -7.65 0.97
C ILE A 63 2.31 -6.87 2.10
N ASN A 64 3.19 -5.95 1.73
CA ASN A 64 3.81 -5.07 2.70
C ASN A 64 2.79 -4.03 3.17
N LEU A 65 2.23 -4.26 4.34
CA LEU A 65 1.19 -3.37 4.88
C LEU A 65 1.74 -1.98 5.22
N ASP A 66 3.03 -1.87 5.50
CA ASP A 66 3.65 -0.57 5.78
C ASP A 66 3.65 0.30 4.53
N VAL A 67 3.90 -0.28 3.35
CA VAL A 67 3.82 0.45 2.10
C VAL A 67 2.40 0.97 1.87
N LEU A 68 1.41 0.09 2.07
CA LEU A 68 0.02 0.48 1.89
C LEU A 68 -0.40 1.58 2.87
N GLY A 69 0.01 1.45 4.13
CA GLY A 69 -0.32 2.46 5.15
C GLY A 69 0.32 3.81 4.86
N TYR A 70 1.52 3.80 4.27
CA TYR A 70 2.17 5.04 3.89
C TYR A 70 1.46 5.71 2.71
N ILE A 71 1.03 4.92 1.73
CA ILE A 71 0.35 5.47 0.55
C ILE A 71 -1.06 5.95 0.92
N ASP A 72 -1.82 5.12 1.61
CA ASP A 72 -3.21 5.45 1.95
C ASP A 72 -3.65 4.61 3.15
N PRO A 73 -3.73 5.19 4.35
CA PRO A 73 -4.13 4.44 5.54
C PRO A 73 -5.61 4.08 5.59
N ASP A 74 -6.42 4.59 4.67
CA ASP A 74 -7.85 4.28 4.62
C ASP A 74 -8.16 2.98 3.90
N ILE A 75 -7.16 2.34 3.32
CA ILE A 75 -7.33 1.09 2.57
C ILE A 75 -7.77 -0.04 3.50
N SER A 76 -8.72 -0.85 3.03
CA SER A 76 -9.12 -2.08 3.69
C SER A 76 -8.57 -3.27 2.91
N VAL A 77 -7.93 -4.20 3.62
CA VAL A 77 -7.39 -5.41 3.00
C VAL A 77 -8.34 -6.57 3.32
N ASN A 78 -8.92 -7.15 2.29
CA ASN A 78 -9.81 -8.30 2.43
C ASN A 78 -9.10 -9.54 1.89
N ILE A 79 -8.97 -10.57 2.73
CA ILE A 79 -8.35 -11.81 2.33
C ILE A 79 -9.43 -12.84 2.08
N ILE A 80 -9.41 -13.42 0.88
CA ILE A 80 -10.43 -14.38 0.45
C ILE A 80 -9.77 -15.74 0.30
N LYS A 81 -10.38 -16.77 0.89
CA LYS A 81 -9.95 -18.16 0.75
C LYS A 81 -11.16 -19.02 0.47
N ASP A 82 -11.05 -19.89 -0.55
CA ASP A 82 -12.12 -20.79 -0.96
C ASP A 82 -13.43 -20.06 -1.24
N GLY A 83 -13.32 -18.87 -1.84
CA GLY A 83 -14.47 -18.06 -2.20
C GLY A 83 -15.12 -17.32 -1.05
N LYS A 84 -14.56 -17.42 0.14
CA LYS A 84 -15.12 -16.77 1.34
C LYS A 84 -14.17 -15.73 1.90
N LEU A 85 -14.74 -14.66 2.43
CA LEU A 85 -13.98 -13.63 3.12
C LEU A 85 -13.52 -14.20 4.47
N VAL A 86 -12.22 -14.44 4.60
CA VAL A 86 -11.65 -15.02 5.81
C VAL A 86 -11.20 -13.94 6.79
N GLU A 87 -10.67 -12.84 6.28
CA GLU A 87 -10.12 -11.81 7.13
C GLU A 87 -10.29 -10.45 6.48
N LYS A 88 -10.58 -9.46 7.30
CA LYS A 88 -10.67 -8.07 6.87
C LYS A 88 -9.78 -7.25 7.78
N ARG A 89 -8.73 -6.66 7.23
CA ARG A 89 -7.77 -5.87 7.98
C ARG A 89 -7.88 -4.41 7.63
N LYS A 90 -7.75 -3.56 8.64
CA LYS A 90 -7.60 -2.13 8.43
C LYS A 90 -6.13 -1.79 8.54
N ILE A 91 -5.71 -0.83 7.76
CA ILE A 91 -4.32 -0.39 7.72
C ILE A 91 -4.19 0.93 8.45
N GLU A 92 -3.10 1.08 9.19
CA GLU A 92 -2.79 2.32 9.88
C GLU A 92 -1.48 2.87 9.37
N LEU A 93 -1.23 4.17 9.60
CA LEU A 93 0.05 4.75 9.28
C LEU A 93 1.14 4.03 10.08
N PRO A 94 2.16 3.49 9.42
CA PRO A 94 3.24 2.84 10.15
C PRO A 94 4.08 3.88 10.88
N GLU A 95 4.61 3.50 12.04
CA GLU A 95 5.48 4.40 12.80
C GLU A 95 6.83 4.60 12.12
N ARG A 96 7.29 3.61 11.40
CA ARG A 96 8.58 3.67 10.69
C ARG A 96 8.46 3.07 9.31
N LEU A 97 9.21 3.67 8.38
CA LEU A 97 9.35 3.16 7.02
C LEU A 97 10.80 2.69 6.87
N VAL A 98 11.00 1.40 6.74
CA VAL A 98 12.33 0.80 6.65
C VAL A 98 12.54 0.30 5.22
N GLY A 99 13.43 0.97 4.48
CA GLY A 99 13.75 0.56 3.11
C GLY A 99 12.67 0.82 2.10
N ILE A 100 11.61 1.55 2.46
CA ILE A 100 10.47 1.81 1.58
C ILE A 100 10.68 3.10 0.79
N LYS A 101 11.23 4.10 1.44
CA LYS A 101 11.39 5.44 0.88
C LYS A 101 12.84 5.86 0.99
N LYS A 102 13.34 6.55 -0.02
CA LYS A 102 14.72 7.02 -0.04
C LYS A 102 14.80 8.48 0.39
N CYS A 103 15.83 8.81 1.16
CA CYS A 103 16.09 10.18 1.55
C CYS A 103 16.60 10.96 0.34
N THR A 104 16.05 12.15 0.14
CA THR A 104 16.45 13.01 -0.99
C THR A 104 17.45 14.09 -0.58
N ASN A 105 17.80 14.17 0.71
CA ASN A 105 18.79 15.13 1.18
C ASN A 105 20.18 14.68 0.73
N PRO A 106 20.87 15.43 -0.14
CA PRO A 106 22.18 15.00 -0.64
C PRO A 106 23.27 14.93 0.42
N ARG A 107 23.05 15.55 1.57
CA ARG A 107 24.00 15.55 2.66
C ARG A 107 23.75 14.45 3.70
N CYS A 108 22.67 13.70 3.54
CA CYS A 108 22.35 12.63 4.46
C CYS A 108 23.31 11.47 4.27
N ILE A 109 23.69 10.83 5.38
CA ILE A 109 24.61 9.68 5.33
C ILE A 109 24.04 8.53 4.50
N THR A 110 22.70 8.40 4.47
CA THR A 110 22.05 7.36 3.65
C THR A 110 22.18 7.63 2.17
N THR A 111 22.44 8.88 1.80
CA THR A 111 22.63 9.27 0.40
C THR A 111 24.09 9.20 -0.01
N THR A 112 25.01 9.56 0.91
CA THR A 112 26.45 9.61 0.63
C THR A 112 27.14 8.28 0.79
N GLU A 113 26.62 7.40 1.65
CA GLU A 113 27.20 6.09 1.90
C GLU A 113 26.29 4.99 1.36
N GLN A 114 26.89 3.98 0.77
CA GLN A 114 26.15 2.84 0.28
C GLN A 114 25.93 1.81 1.41
N GLY A 115 24.85 1.07 1.30
CA GLY A 115 24.57 -0.01 2.24
C GLY A 115 23.83 0.40 3.50
N ILE A 116 23.54 1.69 3.68
CA ILE A 116 22.76 2.12 4.83
C ILE A 116 21.29 2.12 4.46
N THR A 117 20.49 1.42 5.27
CA THR A 117 19.06 1.33 5.04
C THR A 117 18.39 2.67 5.33
N HIS A 118 17.56 3.13 4.40
CA HIS A 118 16.79 4.37 4.60
C HIS A 118 15.66 4.09 5.58
N ILE A 119 15.61 4.82 6.69
CA ILE A 119 14.59 4.67 7.71
C ILE A 119 13.96 6.04 7.97
N PHE A 120 12.63 6.08 7.88
CA PHE A 120 11.87 7.29 8.18
C PHE A 120 10.97 7.02 9.38
N LYS A 121 10.82 8.02 10.22
CA LYS A 121 9.98 7.94 11.41
C LYS A 121 8.79 8.87 11.27
N LEU A 122 7.61 8.39 11.66
CA LEU A 122 6.40 9.20 11.66
C LEU A 122 6.50 10.24 12.79
N THR A 123 6.55 11.53 12.44
CA THR A 123 6.67 12.60 13.41
C THR A 123 5.38 13.36 13.64
N ASP A 124 4.48 13.36 12.66
CA ASP A 124 3.17 14.00 12.79
C ASP A 124 2.12 13.11 12.12
N ARG A 125 1.31 12.44 12.94
CA ARG A 125 0.32 11.50 12.43
C ARG A 125 -0.84 12.19 11.71
N GLU A 126 -1.22 13.37 12.17
CA GLU A 126 -2.32 14.10 11.54
C GLU A 126 -1.95 14.61 10.15
N LYS A 127 -0.73 15.12 10.02
CA LYS A 127 -0.24 15.64 8.75
C LYS A 127 0.49 14.59 7.94
N ARG A 128 0.64 13.38 8.48
CA ARG A 128 1.32 12.26 7.81
C ARG A 128 2.75 12.61 7.41
N ILE A 129 3.48 13.26 8.32
CA ILE A 129 4.85 13.68 8.06
C ILE A 129 5.82 12.63 8.58
N TYR A 130 6.71 12.20 7.69
CA TYR A 130 7.79 11.29 8.01
C TYR A 130 9.12 12.01 7.86
N ARG A 131 10.03 11.77 8.80
CA ARG A 131 11.36 12.36 8.75
C ARG A 131 12.42 11.28 8.76
N CYS A 132 13.49 11.51 8.00
CA CYS A 132 14.65 10.62 8.00
C CYS A 132 15.26 10.60 9.40
N ILE A 133 15.54 9.41 9.94
CA ILE A 133 16.09 9.31 11.30
C ILE A 133 17.54 9.81 11.39
N TYR A 134 18.23 9.90 10.24
CA TYR A 134 19.63 10.32 10.22
C TYR A 134 19.80 11.82 10.05
N CYS A 135 19.07 12.45 9.15
CA CYS A 135 19.18 13.89 8.88
C CYS A 135 17.93 14.68 9.25
N GLU A 136 16.86 13.98 9.67
CA GLU A 136 15.59 14.58 10.07
C GLU A 136 14.92 15.42 8.98
N ALA A 137 15.25 15.17 7.72
CA ALA A 137 14.62 15.88 6.61
C ALA A 137 13.16 15.44 6.43
N ASP A 138 12.29 16.40 6.13
CA ASP A 138 10.88 16.15 5.85
C ASP A 138 10.69 15.42 4.54
N LYS A 139 9.72 14.51 4.52
CA LYS A 139 9.29 13.85 3.29
C LYS A 139 7.79 13.64 3.26
#